data_794425bfaf2e13e1b9a747c3b30d3212
#
_entry.id   794425bfaf2e13e1b9a747c3b30d3212
#
_cell.length_a   1.000
_cell.length_b   1.000
_cell.length_c   1.000
_cell.angle_alpha   90.00
_cell.angle_beta   90.00
_cell.angle_gamma   90.00
#
_symmetry.space_group_name_H-M   'P 1'
#
loop_
_entity.id
_entity.type
_entity.pdbx_description
1 polymer ?
#
loop_
_entity_poly.entity_id
_entity_poly.type
_entity_poly.pdbx_seq_one_letter_code
_entity_poly.pdbx_strand_id
1 'polypeptide(L)'
;ERERRGVLVVVADGMGGSRAGEVASRLAVETVIRVYREGAAGNPLADLYRAVETANQVVHSESVANPEMSGMGTTCTALVVRGGDAYLAHVGDSRAYLMQAGRMRQLTQDHSLVAQLVRDGQLSADQARSDPRRNVVTRSVGVSAHVEIDAQRFEALLREGDTLFMCSDGLHGLVQDEELSDLASEPSLSDGCKRAIV
;
A
#
# COMPACT_ATOMS: atom_id res chain seq x y z
N GLU A 1 -8.83 9.82 20.68
CA GLU A 1 -8.05 10.08 19.47
C GLU A 1 -8.50 9.19 18.30
N ARG A 2 -8.77 7.89 18.52
CA ARG A 2 -9.30 6.96 17.51
C ARG A 2 -10.63 7.41 16.92
N GLU A 3 -11.56 7.92 17.72
CA GLU A 3 -12.85 8.44 17.24
C GLU A 3 -12.69 9.66 16.33
N ARG A 4 -11.69 10.49 16.61
CA ARG A 4 -11.45 11.75 15.88
C ARG A 4 -10.61 11.55 14.61
N ARG A 5 -9.61 10.69 14.62
CA ARG A 5 -8.66 10.48 13.51
C ARG A 5 -8.86 9.16 12.76
N GLY A 6 -9.55 8.20 13.35
CA GLY A 6 -9.68 6.85 12.83
C GLY A 6 -8.48 5.96 13.17
N VAL A 7 -8.45 4.80 12.52
CA VAL A 7 -7.34 3.83 12.58
C VAL A 7 -6.53 3.94 11.31
N LEU A 8 -5.25 4.29 11.43
CA LEU A 8 -4.29 4.32 10.32
C LEU A 8 -3.53 3.00 10.25
N VAL A 9 -3.46 2.42 9.06
CA VAL A 9 -2.63 1.27 8.71
C VAL A 9 -1.76 1.65 7.50
N VAL A 10 -0.49 1.27 7.52
CA VAL A 10 0.47 1.56 6.43
C VAL A 10 1.26 0.31 6.11
N VAL A 11 1.37 -0.01 4.83
CA VAL A 11 2.26 -1.02 4.26
C VAL A 11 3.22 -0.33 3.30
N ALA A 12 4.51 -0.62 3.43
CA ALA A 12 5.55 -0.11 2.55
C ALA A 12 6.58 -1.20 2.27
N ASP A 13 6.87 -1.45 1.01
CA ASP A 13 7.85 -2.43 0.55
C ASP A 13 9.03 -1.71 -0.11
N GLY A 14 10.20 -1.91 0.45
CA GLY A 14 11.40 -1.15 0.09
C GLY A 14 12.17 -1.75 -1.07
N MET A 15 12.61 -0.92 -2.00
CA MET A 15 13.41 -1.28 -3.17
C MET A 15 14.72 -0.51 -3.24
N GLY A 16 15.72 -1.03 -3.96
CA GLY A 16 17.06 -0.42 -4.07
C GLY A 16 18.16 -1.21 -3.36
N GLY A 17 17.95 -2.52 -3.20
CA GLY A 17 18.81 -3.43 -2.42
C GLY A 17 18.42 -3.45 -0.94
N SER A 18 18.85 -4.49 -0.22
CA SER A 18 18.29 -4.81 1.12
C SER A 18 18.39 -3.64 2.11
N ARG A 19 19.57 -2.99 2.22
CA ARG A 19 19.78 -1.87 3.16
C ARG A 19 19.05 -0.60 2.74
N ALA A 20 19.12 -0.23 1.48
CA ALA A 20 18.52 1.00 0.98
C ALA A 20 16.99 0.90 0.97
N GLY A 21 16.44 -0.26 0.58
CA GLY A 21 15.00 -0.54 0.66
C GLY A 21 14.45 -0.50 2.08
N GLU A 22 15.15 -1.11 3.05
CA GLU A 22 14.78 -1.06 4.48
C GLU A 22 14.70 0.39 5.00
N VAL A 23 15.70 1.22 4.65
CA VAL A 23 15.71 2.64 5.06
C VAL A 23 14.56 3.39 4.41
N ALA A 24 14.31 3.18 3.11
CA ALA A 24 13.25 3.85 2.39
C ALA A 24 11.85 3.53 2.96
N SER A 25 11.55 2.25 3.16
CA SER A 25 10.24 1.82 3.70
C SER A 25 10.04 2.30 5.14
N ARG A 26 11.06 2.22 6.00
CA ARG A 26 11.01 2.73 7.37
C ARG A 26 10.76 4.24 7.40
N LEU A 27 11.53 5.04 6.65
CA LEU A 27 11.34 6.50 6.58
C LEU A 27 9.96 6.88 6.08
N ALA A 28 9.43 6.16 5.08
CA ALA A 28 8.10 6.41 4.57
C ALA A 28 7.03 6.15 5.63
N VAL A 29 7.04 4.99 6.28
CA VAL A 29 6.07 4.63 7.33
C VAL A 29 6.12 5.61 8.50
N GLU A 30 7.32 5.90 9.04
CA GLU A 30 7.49 6.84 10.15
C GLU A 30 6.97 8.24 9.80
N THR A 31 7.27 8.71 8.57
CA THR A 31 6.81 10.03 8.10
C THR A 31 5.30 10.08 7.92
N VAL A 32 4.70 9.07 7.29
CA VAL A 32 3.25 9.00 7.10
C VAL A 32 2.54 9.02 8.45
N ILE A 33 2.98 8.19 9.41
CA ILE A 33 2.38 8.14 10.76
C ILE A 33 2.50 9.50 11.46
N ARG A 34 3.67 10.12 11.44
CA ARG A 34 3.92 11.41 12.08
C ARG A 34 3.06 12.51 11.47
N VAL A 35 3.15 12.69 10.14
CA VAL A 35 2.45 13.81 9.45
C VAL A 35 0.93 13.65 9.53
N TYR A 36 0.41 12.42 9.42
CA TYR A 36 -1.03 12.18 9.59
C TYR A 36 -1.50 12.52 11.00
N ARG A 37 -0.73 12.17 12.04
CA ARG A 37 -1.06 12.49 13.45
C ARG A 37 -0.99 13.98 13.74
N GLU A 38 -0.11 14.72 13.11
CA GLU A 38 0.05 16.18 13.26
C GLU A 38 -1.02 16.97 12.49
N GLY A 39 -1.69 16.35 11.50
CA GLY A 39 -2.72 16.99 10.69
C GLY A 39 -3.92 17.50 11.49
N ALA A 40 -4.76 18.33 10.87
CA ALA A 40 -5.87 19.02 11.54
C ALA A 40 -7.07 18.13 11.91
N ALA A 41 -7.06 16.84 11.52
CA ALA A 41 -8.13 15.85 11.71
C ALA A 41 -9.49 16.23 11.06
N GLY A 42 -9.50 17.26 10.21
CA GLY A 42 -10.71 17.72 9.53
C GLY A 42 -11.05 16.91 8.28
N ASN A 43 -10.03 16.64 7.46
CA ASN A 43 -10.15 15.90 6.21
C ASN A 43 -9.12 14.76 6.14
N PRO A 44 -9.49 13.50 6.49
CA PRO A 44 -8.55 12.38 6.50
C PRO A 44 -7.89 12.13 5.15
N LEU A 45 -8.59 12.31 4.03
CA LEU A 45 -8.02 12.10 2.71
C LEU A 45 -6.92 13.12 2.41
N ALA A 46 -7.16 14.39 2.67
CA ALA A 46 -6.17 15.46 2.46
C ALA A 46 -4.95 15.28 3.39
N ASP A 47 -5.20 14.93 4.66
CA ASP A 47 -4.11 14.66 5.62
C ASP A 47 -3.29 13.45 5.22
N LEU A 48 -3.94 12.39 4.69
CA LEU A 48 -3.25 11.17 4.23
C LEU A 48 -2.45 11.43 2.96
N TYR A 49 -3.03 12.14 1.97
CA TYR A 49 -2.32 12.56 0.75
C TYR A 49 -1.06 13.34 1.08
N ARG A 50 -1.18 14.38 1.92
CA ARG A 50 -0.05 15.19 2.36
C ARG A 50 1.00 14.35 3.11
N ALA A 51 0.59 13.37 3.89
CA ALA A 51 1.50 12.49 4.61
C ALA A 51 2.35 11.65 3.66
N VAL A 52 1.75 11.07 2.61
CA VAL A 52 2.48 10.29 1.59
C VAL A 52 3.35 11.20 0.72
N GLU A 53 2.86 12.39 0.35
CA GLU A 53 3.66 13.39 -0.38
C GLU A 53 4.90 13.81 0.42
N THR A 54 4.74 14.08 1.73
CA THR A 54 5.86 14.40 2.62
C THR A 54 6.82 13.23 2.75
N ALA A 55 6.31 12.00 2.83
CA ALA A 55 7.15 10.80 2.85
C ALA A 55 7.99 10.69 1.58
N ASN A 56 7.42 10.99 0.40
CA ASN A 56 8.17 11.04 -0.85
C ASN A 56 9.33 12.04 -0.79
N GLN A 57 9.07 13.24 -0.30
CA GLN A 57 10.11 14.28 -0.18
C GLN A 57 11.23 13.87 0.77
N VAL A 58 10.89 13.26 1.92
CA VAL A 58 11.88 12.80 2.92
C VAL A 58 12.76 11.68 2.34
N VAL A 59 12.15 10.65 1.73
CA VAL A 59 12.90 9.53 1.16
C VAL A 59 13.76 10.00 -0.02
N HIS A 60 13.22 10.84 -0.90
CA HIS A 60 13.96 11.40 -2.02
C HIS A 60 15.16 12.26 -1.57
N SER A 61 14.95 13.11 -0.58
CA SER A 61 16.03 13.96 -0.04
C SER A 61 17.17 13.13 0.55
N GLU A 62 16.85 12.06 1.28
CA GLU A 62 17.86 11.14 1.82
C GLU A 62 18.58 10.37 0.71
N SER A 63 17.85 9.92 -0.32
CA SER A 63 18.44 9.25 -1.50
C SER A 63 19.44 10.13 -2.25
N VAL A 64 19.15 11.43 -2.33
CA VAL A 64 20.05 12.41 -2.99
C VAL A 64 21.25 12.80 -2.11
N ALA A 65 21.01 12.96 -0.81
CA ALA A 65 22.05 13.39 0.14
C ALA A 65 23.07 12.30 0.47
N ASN A 66 22.67 11.03 0.40
CA ASN A 66 23.50 9.89 0.79
C ASN A 66 23.78 8.97 -0.40
N PRO A 67 25.03 8.97 -0.94
CA PRO A 67 25.39 8.13 -2.10
C PRO A 67 25.15 6.63 -1.90
N GLU A 68 25.27 6.13 -0.66
CA GLU A 68 24.97 4.70 -0.35
C GLU A 68 23.48 4.35 -0.44
N MET A 69 22.62 5.37 -0.42
CA MET A 69 21.15 5.24 -0.52
C MET A 69 20.63 5.71 -1.89
N SER A 70 21.54 5.97 -2.83
CA SER A 70 21.17 6.48 -4.16
C SER A 70 20.19 5.55 -4.87
N GLY A 71 19.08 6.13 -5.35
CA GLY A 71 18.03 5.39 -6.05
C GLY A 71 17.14 4.53 -5.16
N MET A 72 17.22 4.65 -3.82
CA MET A 72 16.30 3.96 -2.93
C MET A 72 14.86 4.45 -3.16
N GLY A 73 13.92 3.54 -2.99
CA GLY A 73 12.50 3.83 -3.08
C GLY A 73 11.69 2.81 -2.30
N THR A 74 10.40 3.05 -2.22
CA THR A 74 9.47 2.14 -1.55
C THR A 74 8.07 2.27 -2.13
N THR A 75 7.26 1.22 -2.04
CA THR A 75 5.81 1.36 -2.15
C THR A 75 5.30 2.12 -0.92
N CYS A 76 4.10 2.64 -0.99
CA CYS A 76 3.38 3.16 0.17
C CYS A 76 1.88 3.00 -0.05
N THR A 77 1.26 2.11 0.71
CA THR A 77 -0.20 1.96 0.77
C THR A 77 -0.64 2.33 2.17
N ALA A 78 -1.28 3.49 2.31
CA ALA A 78 -1.76 4.01 3.58
C ALA A 78 -3.29 4.07 3.57
N LEU A 79 -3.92 3.54 4.61
CA LEU A 79 -5.37 3.44 4.74
C LEU A 79 -5.82 3.90 6.12
N VAL A 80 -6.84 4.75 6.13
CA VAL A 80 -7.49 5.21 7.37
C VAL A 80 -8.94 4.75 7.38
N VAL A 81 -9.36 4.16 8.49
CA VAL A 81 -10.75 3.82 8.76
C VAL A 81 -11.30 4.78 9.82
N ARG A 82 -12.40 5.48 9.48
CA ARG A 82 -13.10 6.38 10.40
C ARG A 82 -14.60 6.34 10.17
N GLY A 83 -15.37 5.91 11.17
CA GLY A 83 -16.83 5.94 11.15
C GLY A 83 -17.49 5.12 10.04
N GLY A 84 -16.86 4.00 9.61
CA GLY A 84 -17.35 3.19 8.50
C GLY A 84 -16.83 3.61 7.12
N ASP A 85 -16.25 4.80 6.99
CA ASP A 85 -15.55 5.24 5.79
C ASP A 85 -14.11 4.73 5.77
N ALA A 86 -13.59 4.46 4.57
CA ALA A 86 -12.16 4.23 4.35
C ALA A 86 -11.56 5.32 3.45
N TYR A 87 -10.35 5.72 3.78
CA TYR A 87 -9.56 6.72 3.05
C TYR A 87 -8.23 6.08 2.67
N LEU A 88 -7.93 6.04 1.39
CA LEU A 88 -6.75 5.41 0.82
C LEU A 88 -5.85 6.47 0.19
N ALA A 89 -4.53 6.35 0.42
CA ALA A 89 -3.50 6.97 -0.41
C ALA A 89 -2.48 5.89 -0.77
N HIS A 90 -2.18 5.77 -2.08
CA HIS A 90 -1.47 4.62 -2.60
C HIS A 90 -0.44 5.00 -3.67
N VAL A 91 0.75 4.40 -3.56
CA VAL A 91 1.84 4.45 -4.54
C VAL A 91 2.54 3.08 -4.54
N GLY A 92 2.67 2.46 -5.71
CA GLY A 92 3.37 1.18 -5.89
C GLY A 92 2.44 0.03 -6.22
N ASP A 93 2.81 -1.18 -5.86
CA ASP A 93 2.10 -2.43 -6.12
C ASP A 93 1.76 -3.24 -4.87
N SER A 94 2.02 -2.69 -3.68
CA SER A 94 1.41 -3.23 -2.44
C SER A 94 -0.10 -3.03 -2.49
N ARG A 95 -0.86 -4.01 -2.00
CA ARG A 95 -2.31 -4.03 -2.20
C ARG A 95 -3.11 -3.87 -0.92
N ALA A 96 -4.29 -3.25 -1.05
CA ALA A 96 -5.33 -3.24 -0.04
C ALA A 96 -6.59 -3.93 -0.61
N TYR A 97 -7.20 -4.79 0.19
CA TYR A 97 -8.41 -5.54 -0.16
C TYR A 97 -9.50 -5.35 0.90
N LEU A 98 -10.74 -5.41 0.45
CA LEU A 98 -11.92 -5.55 1.29
C LEU A 98 -12.49 -6.96 1.15
N MET A 99 -12.62 -7.65 2.28
CA MET A 99 -13.39 -8.88 2.43
C MET A 99 -14.77 -8.51 2.97
N GLN A 100 -15.80 -8.77 2.18
CA GLN A 100 -17.19 -8.48 2.52
C GLN A 100 -18.12 -9.60 2.03
N ALA A 101 -18.93 -10.15 2.93
CA ALA A 101 -19.85 -11.24 2.60
C ALA A 101 -19.19 -12.42 1.85
N GLY A 102 -17.99 -12.82 2.26
CA GLY A 102 -17.22 -13.93 1.67
C GLY A 102 -16.63 -13.63 0.29
N ARG A 103 -16.56 -12.36 -0.11
CA ARG A 103 -15.96 -11.92 -1.38
C ARG A 103 -14.83 -10.93 -1.11
N MET A 104 -13.68 -11.20 -1.70
CA MET A 104 -12.53 -10.31 -1.67
C MET A 104 -12.55 -9.37 -2.89
N ARG A 105 -12.30 -8.09 -2.65
CA ARG A 105 -12.18 -7.05 -3.68
C ARG A 105 -10.95 -6.19 -3.43
N GLN A 106 -10.08 -6.08 -4.42
CA GLN A 106 -8.94 -5.16 -4.37
C GLN A 106 -9.43 -3.71 -4.42
N LEU A 107 -8.91 -2.86 -3.53
CA LEU A 107 -9.20 -1.43 -3.44
C LEU A 107 -8.14 -0.57 -4.14
N THR A 108 -6.91 -1.06 -4.23
CA THR A 108 -5.77 -0.41 -4.90
C THR A 108 -5.70 -0.79 -6.37
N GLN A 109 -5.00 0.02 -7.15
CA GLN A 109 -4.61 -0.32 -8.51
C GLN A 109 -3.08 -0.38 -8.57
N ASP A 110 -2.51 -1.53 -8.96
CA ASP A 110 -1.06 -1.70 -8.98
C ASP A 110 -0.39 -0.74 -9.98
N HIS A 111 0.62 -0.03 -9.52
CA HIS A 111 1.53 0.76 -10.33
C HIS A 111 2.72 -0.09 -10.77
N SER A 112 2.44 -1.17 -11.52
CA SER A 112 3.45 -2.03 -12.12
C SER A 112 3.31 -2.08 -13.63
N LEU A 113 4.41 -2.41 -14.32
CA LEU A 113 4.43 -2.51 -15.77
C LEU A 113 3.42 -3.56 -16.27
N VAL A 114 3.38 -4.72 -15.64
CA VAL A 114 2.46 -5.80 -16.04
C VAL A 114 1.01 -5.44 -15.80
N ALA A 115 0.69 -4.75 -14.71
CA ALA A 115 -0.67 -4.27 -14.45
C ALA A 115 -1.11 -3.24 -15.50
N GLN A 116 -0.20 -2.39 -15.97
CA GLN A 116 -0.49 -1.49 -17.09
C GLN A 116 -0.74 -2.27 -18.38
N LEU A 117 0.10 -3.25 -18.72
CA LEU A 117 -0.07 -4.08 -19.94
C LEU A 117 -1.39 -4.87 -19.92
N VAL A 118 -1.85 -5.30 -18.74
CA VAL A 118 -3.18 -5.93 -18.60
C VAL A 118 -4.30 -4.92 -18.88
N ARG A 119 -4.23 -3.72 -18.32
CA ARG A 119 -5.23 -2.66 -18.57
C ARG A 119 -5.29 -2.26 -20.03
N ASP A 120 -4.15 -2.24 -20.72
CA ASP A 120 -4.04 -1.91 -22.13
C ASP A 120 -4.44 -3.09 -23.05
N GLY A 121 -4.84 -4.24 -22.47
CA GLY A 121 -5.23 -5.44 -23.20
C GLY A 121 -4.08 -6.16 -23.91
N GLN A 122 -2.83 -5.86 -23.54
CA GLN A 122 -1.61 -6.46 -24.11
C GLN A 122 -1.22 -7.77 -23.44
N LEU A 123 -1.64 -7.97 -22.18
CA LEU A 123 -1.48 -9.21 -21.43
C LEU A 123 -2.80 -9.62 -20.79
N SER A 124 -3.02 -10.93 -20.63
CA SER A 124 -4.03 -11.44 -19.70
C SER A 124 -3.49 -11.38 -18.26
N ALA A 125 -4.39 -11.45 -17.27
CA ALA A 125 -3.99 -11.52 -15.86
C ALA A 125 -3.07 -12.70 -15.57
N ASP A 126 -3.34 -13.87 -16.17
CA ASP A 126 -2.51 -15.07 -16.02
C ASP A 126 -1.11 -14.89 -16.63
N GLN A 127 -1.04 -14.25 -17.81
CA GLN A 127 0.25 -13.95 -18.44
C GLN A 127 1.07 -12.97 -17.60
N ALA A 128 0.43 -11.96 -16.99
CA ALA A 128 1.09 -10.99 -16.13
C ALA A 128 1.76 -11.63 -14.91
N ARG A 129 1.15 -12.67 -14.31
CA ARG A 129 1.70 -13.40 -13.16
C ARG A 129 3.03 -14.11 -13.47
N SER A 130 3.19 -14.61 -14.69
CA SER A 130 4.39 -15.34 -15.13
C SER A 130 5.37 -14.48 -15.96
N ASP A 131 5.03 -13.20 -16.22
CA ASP A 131 5.90 -12.29 -16.99
C ASP A 131 7.20 -12.00 -16.22
N PRO A 132 8.37 -12.07 -16.85
CA PRO A 132 9.64 -11.77 -16.20
C PRO A 132 9.72 -10.32 -15.68
N ARG A 133 8.88 -9.42 -16.17
CA ARG A 133 8.80 -8.01 -15.74
C ARG A 133 7.78 -7.77 -14.63
N ARG A 134 7.19 -8.82 -14.02
CA ARG A 134 6.12 -8.66 -13.02
C ARG A 134 6.50 -7.81 -11.82
N ASN A 135 7.79 -7.75 -11.47
CA ASN A 135 8.31 -6.97 -10.34
C ASN A 135 8.75 -5.54 -10.75
N VAL A 136 8.44 -5.09 -11.97
CA VAL A 136 8.79 -3.74 -12.43
C VAL A 136 7.73 -2.75 -11.97
N VAL A 137 8.02 -2.02 -10.90
CA VAL A 137 7.19 -0.96 -10.35
C VAL A 137 7.37 0.32 -11.18
N THR A 138 6.28 0.97 -11.57
CA THR A 138 6.27 2.18 -12.41
C THR A 138 6.12 3.47 -11.62
N ARG A 139 5.63 3.39 -10.37
CA ARG A 139 5.55 4.52 -9.44
C ARG A 139 5.99 4.07 -8.06
N SER A 140 6.90 4.81 -7.45
CA SER A 140 7.43 4.54 -6.10
C SER A 140 7.75 5.83 -5.36
N VAL A 141 7.63 5.79 -4.05
CA VAL A 141 8.01 6.86 -3.14
C VAL A 141 9.55 6.95 -3.07
N GLY A 142 10.09 8.15 -3.21
CA GLY A 142 11.51 8.46 -3.01
C GLY A 142 12.39 8.43 -4.26
N VAL A 143 11.97 7.79 -5.36
CA VAL A 143 12.78 7.72 -6.60
C VAL A 143 12.80 9.05 -7.33
N SER A 144 11.71 9.81 -7.29
CA SER A 144 11.61 11.13 -7.93
C SER A 144 11.16 12.19 -6.92
N ALA A 145 11.52 13.46 -7.18
CA ALA A 145 11.13 14.59 -6.33
C ALA A 145 9.59 14.71 -6.19
N HIS A 146 8.86 14.32 -7.24
CA HIS A 146 7.40 14.29 -7.27
C HIS A 146 6.92 12.90 -7.64
N VAL A 147 5.84 12.46 -7.00
CA VAL A 147 5.17 11.19 -7.27
C VAL A 147 3.67 11.42 -7.39
N GLU A 148 3.04 10.78 -8.35
CA GLU A 148 1.58 10.76 -8.47
C GLU A 148 1.01 9.76 -7.44
N ILE A 149 0.10 10.23 -6.59
CA ILE A 149 -0.50 9.48 -5.49
C ILE A 149 -1.97 9.23 -5.84
N ASP A 150 -2.36 7.97 -5.89
CA ASP A 150 -3.77 7.61 -5.97
C ASP A 150 -4.41 7.83 -4.61
N ALA A 151 -5.40 8.74 -4.54
CA ALA A 151 -6.08 9.07 -3.30
C ALA A 151 -7.60 8.93 -3.48
N GLN A 152 -8.24 8.13 -2.62
CA GLN A 152 -9.66 7.84 -2.74
C GLN A 152 -10.35 7.74 -1.36
N ARG A 153 -11.58 8.27 -1.29
CA ARG A 153 -12.51 8.01 -0.18
C ARG A 153 -13.53 6.96 -0.62
N PHE A 154 -13.77 6.01 0.22
CA PHE A 154 -14.85 5.04 0.10
C PHE A 154 -15.87 5.31 1.20
N GLU A 155 -17.03 5.85 0.83
CA GLU A 155 -18.09 6.20 1.77
C GLU A 155 -18.87 4.95 2.19
N ALA A 156 -19.18 4.83 3.48
CA ALA A 156 -19.96 3.74 4.07
C ALA A 156 -19.51 2.34 3.58
N LEU A 157 -18.18 2.19 3.37
CA LEU A 157 -17.59 0.98 2.83
C LEU A 157 -17.70 -0.20 3.79
N LEU A 158 -17.45 0.07 5.09
CA LEU A 158 -17.26 -0.96 6.10
C LEU A 158 -18.49 -1.16 6.95
N ARG A 159 -18.82 -2.43 7.18
CA ARG A 159 -19.85 -2.92 8.09
C ARG A 159 -19.20 -3.81 9.15
N GLU A 160 -19.91 -4.05 10.23
CA GLU A 160 -19.48 -5.02 11.22
C GLU A 160 -19.33 -6.42 10.59
N GLY A 161 -18.19 -7.07 10.84
CA GLY A 161 -17.83 -8.35 10.24
C GLY A 161 -17.01 -8.25 8.94
N ASP A 162 -16.87 -7.05 8.35
CA ASP A 162 -15.98 -6.86 7.20
C ASP A 162 -14.50 -6.85 7.63
N THR A 163 -13.62 -7.34 6.76
CA THR A 163 -12.17 -7.35 6.99
C THR A 163 -11.44 -6.53 5.93
N LEU A 164 -10.57 -5.63 6.36
CA LEU A 164 -9.56 -4.99 5.50
C LEU A 164 -8.25 -5.75 5.61
N PHE A 165 -7.70 -6.12 4.47
CA PHE A 165 -6.45 -6.85 4.36
C PHE A 165 -5.47 -6.06 3.50
N MET A 166 -4.20 -5.95 3.93
CA MET A 166 -3.15 -5.24 3.20
C MET A 166 -1.88 -6.09 3.16
N CYS A 167 -1.22 -6.13 2.01
CA CYS A 167 0.04 -6.89 1.85
C CYS A 167 0.94 -6.28 0.77
N SER A 168 2.23 -6.64 0.79
CA SER A 168 3.16 -6.40 -0.30
C SER A 168 3.14 -7.53 -1.33
N ASP A 169 3.89 -7.37 -2.42
CA ASP A 169 4.06 -8.37 -3.49
C ASP A 169 4.71 -9.67 -3.00
N GLY A 170 5.49 -9.60 -1.91
CA GLY A 170 6.03 -10.77 -1.23
C GLY A 170 4.96 -11.80 -0.81
N LEU A 171 3.71 -11.35 -0.64
CA LEU A 171 2.59 -12.26 -0.39
C LEU A 171 1.73 -12.45 -1.63
N HIS A 172 1.10 -11.41 -2.19
CA HIS A 172 0.16 -11.56 -3.30
C HIS A 172 0.83 -11.99 -4.63
N GLY A 173 2.15 -11.89 -4.73
CA GLY A 173 2.93 -12.43 -5.84
C GLY A 173 3.10 -13.96 -5.79
N LEU A 174 2.92 -14.56 -4.62
CA LEU A 174 3.09 -16.00 -4.37
C LEU A 174 1.76 -16.72 -4.13
N VAL A 175 0.80 -16.04 -3.50
CA VAL A 175 -0.50 -16.59 -3.09
C VAL A 175 -1.60 -16.09 -4.04
N GLN A 176 -2.50 -16.99 -4.45
CA GLN A 176 -3.63 -16.66 -5.33
C GLN A 176 -4.70 -15.87 -4.56
N ASP A 177 -5.50 -15.07 -5.28
CA ASP A 177 -6.53 -14.24 -4.67
C ASP A 177 -7.59 -15.07 -3.91
N GLU A 178 -7.90 -16.29 -4.39
CA GLU A 178 -8.80 -17.23 -3.72
C GLU A 178 -8.23 -17.68 -2.38
N GLU A 179 -6.95 -18.01 -2.33
CA GLU A 179 -6.26 -18.43 -1.11
C GLU A 179 -6.08 -17.26 -0.14
N LEU A 180 -5.80 -16.04 -0.64
CA LEU A 180 -5.81 -14.82 0.18
C LEU A 180 -7.20 -14.57 0.78
N SER A 181 -8.27 -14.86 0.04
CA SER A 181 -9.65 -14.77 0.51
C SER A 181 -9.92 -15.71 1.67
N ASP A 182 -9.44 -16.96 1.58
CA ASP A 182 -9.57 -17.94 2.65
C ASP A 182 -8.81 -17.52 3.91
N LEU A 183 -7.58 -17.02 3.76
CA LEU A 183 -6.77 -16.49 4.86
C LEU A 183 -7.43 -15.29 5.56
N ALA A 184 -8.02 -14.38 4.78
CA ALA A 184 -8.72 -13.19 5.30
C ALA A 184 -10.07 -13.54 5.97
N SER A 185 -10.61 -14.72 5.71
CA SER A 185 -11.86 -15.23 6.29
C SER A 185 -11.65 -16.01 7.58
N GLU A 186 -10.42 -16.24 8.02
CA GLU A 186 -10.13 -16.95 9.26
C GLU A 186 -10.74 -16.21 10.46
N PRO A 187 -11.37 -16.94 11.41
CA PRO A 187 -11.99 -16.33 12.60
C PRO A 187 -11.01 -15.54 13.47
N SER A 188 -9.72 -15.93 13.42
CA SER A 188 -8.61 -15.23 14.06
C SER A 188 -7.75 -14.56 13.03
N LEU A 189 -7.74 -13.24 12.96
CA LEU A 189 -6.86 -12.46 12.08
C LEU A 189 -5.38 -12.78 12.32
N SER A 190 -4.99 -13.06 13.58
CA SER A 190 -3.62 -13.46 13.93
C SER A 190 -3.23 -14.80 13.31
N ASP A 191 -4.15 -15.76 13.24
CA ASP A 191 -3.86 -17.08 12.67
C ASP A 191 -3.86 -17.03 11.14
N GLY A 192 -4.76 -16.23 10.54
CA GLY A 192 -4.72 -15.92 9.11
C GLY A 192 -3.39 -15.31 8.68
N CYS A 193 -2.91 -14.29 9.40
CA CYS A 193 -1.61 -13.67 9.12
C CYS A 193 -0.43 -14.66 9.27
N LYS A 194 -0.43 -15.52 10.30
CA LYS A 194 0.63 -16.52 10.48
C LYS A 194 0.66 -17.55 9.35
N ARG A 195 -0.50 -18.01 8.89
CA ARG A 195 -0.60 -18.96 7.77
C ARG A 195 -0.15 -18.35 6.44
N ALA A 196 -0.33 -17.05 6.25
CA ALA A 196 0.10 -16.34 5.06
C ALA A 196 1.63 -16.23 4.92
N ILE A 197 2.39 -16.41 6.01
CA ILE A 197 3.85 -16.20 6.05
C ILE A 197 4.64 -17.52 6.02
N VAL A 198 3.98 -18.66 6.12
CA VAL A 198 4.59 -20.01 6.09
C VAL A 198 4.60 -20.58 4.69
#